data_cec1bbcab77c21bde49bd60cbe2f2e5e
#
_entry.id   cec1bbcab77c21bde49bd60cbe2f2e5e
#
_cell.length_a   1.000
_cell.length_b   1.000
_cell.length_c   1.000
_cell.angle_alpha   90.00
_cell.angle_beta   90.00
_cell.angle_gamma   90.00
#
_symmetry.space_group_name_H-M   'P 1'
#
loop_
_entity.id
_entity.type
_entity.pdbx_description
1 polymer ?
#
loop_
_entity_poly.entity_id
_entity_poly.type
_entity_poly.pdbx_seq_one_letter_code
_entity_poly.pdbx_strand_id
1 'polypeptide(L)'
;MNALKETKKKHLLAILKYLYLHNSSTMNELVENLQLSQPSIRNMVRILQEKQMIQEIGNDLSSGGRCPTRFALNEKNYLILCLYIQVDKVIYQVRSFSEIKKEDTLIYQDEEELKKTIKQLVDKNEVHCCQIAVEGIVYEDEYVTDHQNILKKHHWVKDIKKEIDLPIQLQNDVKMIHQGCCFTYQQDATYYLYINEVGIGSSYFYKDEPLYGNTGIMGEIGLISIKGKTINQRVRECQSQDEFNELLGLLVSMIFTMLDPTRLELSLDLKW
;
A
#
# COMPACT_ATOMS: atom_id res chain seq x y z
N MET A 1 8.63 24.41 -4.66
CA MET A 1 7.24 24.04 -4.97
C MET A 1 6.89 22.60 -4.59
N ASN A 2 7.80 21.62 -4.69
CA ASN A 2 7.57 20.22 -4.24
C ASN A 2 7.38 20.08 -2.72
N ALA A 3 8.22 20.68 -1.90
CA ALA A 3 8.15 20.53 -0.43
C ALA A 3 6.80 20.94 0.19
N LEU A 4 6.19 22.04 -0.29
CA LEU A 4 4.85 22.48 0.15
C LEU A 4 3.75 21.49 -0.24
N LYS A 5 3.86 20.84 -1.40
CA LYS A 5 2.91 19.79 -1.83
C LYS A 5 3.06 18.54 -0.97
N GLU A 6 4.28 18.14 -0.64
CA GLU A 6 4.54 17.00 0.25
C GLU A 6 4.06 17.24 1.68
N THR A 7 4.35 18.40 2.25
CA THR A 7 3.85 18.77 3.58
C THR A 7 2.33 18.72 3.63
N LYS A 8 1.67 19.27 2.59
CA LYS A 8 0.22 19.22 2.48
C LYS A 8 -0.31 17.80 2.41
N LYS A 9 0.33 16.92 1.63
CA LYS A 9 -0.03 15.49 1.53
C LYS A 9 0.11 14.80 2.89
N LYS A 10 1.20 15.03 3.61
CA LYS A 10 1.42 14.48 4.96
C LYS A 10 0.33 14.90 5.95
N HIS A 11 -0.08 16.17 5.95
CA HIS A 11 -1.15 16.64 6.82
C HIS A 11 -2.51 16.01 6.48
N LEU A 12 -2.83 15.87 5.18
CA LEU A 12 -4.06 15.20 4.75
C LEU A 12 -4.08 13.73 5.20
N LEU A 13 -2.97 13.01 5.00
CA LEU A 13 -2.83 11.62 5.44
C LEU A 13 -2.92 11.49 6.97
N ALA A 14 -2.32 12.40 7.72
CA ALA A 14 -2.39 12.40 9.18
C ALA A 14 -3.83 12.52 9.68
N ILE A 15 -4.65 13.40 9.08
CA ILE A 15 -6.06 13.53 9.42
C ILE A 15 -6.84 12.25 9.07
N LEU A 16 -6.64 11.70 7.86
CA LEU A 16 -7.30 10.45 7.46
C LEU A 16 -6.93 9.28 8.37
N LYS A 17 -5.64 9.15 8.70
CA LYS A 17 -5.14 8.13 9.64
C LYS A 17 -5.77 8.31 11.03
N TYR A 18 -5.83 9.52 11.53
CA TYR A 18 -6.45 9.81 12.83
C TYR A 18 -7.93 9.42 12.84
N LEU A 19 -8.68 9.83 11.81
CA LEU A 19 -10.11 9.48 11.69
C LEU A 19 -10.34 7.98 11.52
N TYR A 20 -9.45 7.28 10.81
CA TYR A 20 -9.52 5.82 10.68
C TYR A 20 -9.34 5.11 12.03
N LEU A 21 -8.35 5.54 12.84
CA LEU A 21 -8.02 4.92 14.12
C LEU A 21 -9.02 5.27 15.23
N HIS A 22 -9.64 6.46 15.18
CA HIS A 22 -10.52 6.98 16.21
C HIS A 22 -12.00 7.08 15.80
N ASN A 23 -12.34 6.60 14.59
CA ASN A 23 -13.66 6.63 13.97
C ASN A 23 -14.21 8.04 13.66
N SER A 24 -13.98 9.02 14.50
CA SER A 24 -14.44 10.40 14.30
C SER A 24 -13.65 11.39 15.14
N SER A 25 -13.69 12.68 14.76
CA SER A 25 -13.02 13.75 15.51
C SER A 25 -13.64 15.12 15.23
N THR A 26 -13.52 16.04 16.19
CA THR A 26 -13.75 17.46 15.98
C THR A 26 -12.49 18.15 15.46
N MET A 27 -12.63 19.39 14.95
CA MET A 27 -11.44 20.18 14.54
C MET A 27 -10.48 20.45 15.71
N ASN A 28 -10.99 20.67 16.92
CA ASN A 28 -10.15 20.94 18.10
C ASN A 28 -9.34 19.70 18.48
N GLU A 29 -9.97 18.54 18.52
CA GLU A 29 -9.26 17.27 18.77
C GLU A 29 -8.16 17.01 17.73
N LEU A 30 -8.42 17.32 16.44
CA LEU A 30 -7.40 17.21 15.39
C LEU A 30 -6.24 18.18 15.61
N VAL A 31 -6.51 19.42 16.03
CA VAL A 31 -5.48 20.42 16.35
C VAL A 31 -4.59 19.93 17.48
N GLU A 32 -5.19 19.44 18.57
CA GLU A 32 -4.48 18.99 19.77
C GLU A 32 -3.63 17.72 19.49
N ASN A 33 -4.21 16.75 18.83
CA ASN A 33 -3.54 15.46 18.64
C ASN A 33 -2.53 15.45 17.50
N LEU A 34 -2.76 16.22 16.44
CA LEU A 34 -1.83 16.29 15.30
C LEU A 34 -0.81 17.43 15.44
N GLN A 35 -0.93 18.29 16.47
CA GLN A 35 -0.05 19.43 16.73
C GLN A 35 0.06 20.38 15.51
N LEU A 36 -1.02 20.51 14.75
CA LEU A 36 -1.12 21.40 13.61
C LEU A 36 -1.93 22.65 13.97
N SER A 37 -1.63 23.78 13.33
CA SER A 37 -2.40 25.02 13.55
C SER A 37 -3.86 24.88 13.10
N GLN A 38 -4.76 25.56 13.82
CA GLN A 38 -6.19 25.55 13.48
C GLN A 38 -6.49 25.98 12.03
N PRO A 39 -5.82 27.01 11.44
CA PRO A 39 -6.01 27.33 10.03
C PRO A 39 -5.58 26.20 9.09
N SER A 40 -4.49 25.47 9.44
CA SER A 40 -4.02 24.31 8.67
C SER A 40 -5.06 23.19 8.69
N ILE A 41 -5.53 22.77 9.86
CA ILE A 41 -6.57 21.75 10.01
C ILE A 41 -7.83 22.13 9.24
N ARG A 42 -8.32 23.36 9.39
CA ARG A 42 -9.51 23.86 8.68
C ARG A 42 -9.37 23.74 7.16
N ASN A 43 -8.22 24.11 6.61
CA ASN A 43 -7.96 24.01 5.18
C ASN A 43 -7.89 22.54 4.72
N MET A 44 -7.26 21.65 5.48
CA MET A 44 -7.16 20.23 5.15
C MET A 44 -8.52 19.54 5.24
N VAL A 45 -9.31 19.78 6.29
CA VAL A 45 -10.67 19.26 6.44
C VAL A 45 -11.54 19.68 5.25
N ARG A 46 -11.51 20.98 4.85
CA ARG A 46 -12.23 21.44 3.66
C ARG A 46 -11.85 20.68 2.40
N ILE A 47 -10.55 20.45 2.16
CA ILE A 47 -10.07 19.69 0.99
C ILE A 47 -10.56 18.24 1.03
N LEU A 48 -10.55 17.60 2.20
CA LEU A 48 -11.03 16.23 2.34
C LEU A 48 -12.55 16.13 2.14
N GLN A 49 -13.32 17.14 2.59
CA GLN A 49 -14.77 17.23 2.32
C GLN A 49 -15.05 17.45 0.82
N GLU A 50 -14.33 18.38 0.17
CA GLU A 50 -14.45 18.63 -1.28
C GLU A 50 -14.16 17.37 -2.12
N LYS A 51 -13.25 16.52 -1.62
CA LYS A 51 -12.93 15.22 -2.22
C LYS A 51 -13.85 14.08 -1.78
N GLN A 52 -14.86 14.36 -0.98
CA GLN A 52 -15.79 13.39 -0.42
C GLN A 52 -15.14 12.26 0.41
N MET A 53 -13.91 12.45 0.87
CA MET A 53 -13.20 11.46 1.70
C MET A 53 -13.67 11.46 3.15
N ILE A 54 -14.16 12.60 3.65
CA ILE A 54 -14.73 12.74 5.00
C ILE A 54 -16.10 13.43 4.93
N GLN A 55 -16.90 13.23 5.98
CA GLN A 55 -18.24 13.80 6.12
C GLN A 55 -18.47 14.31 7.53
N GLU A 56 -19.42 15.23 7.69
CA GLU A 56 -19.95 15.65 8.99
C GLU A 56 -20.95 14.61 9.49
N ILE A 57 -20.81 14.17 10.74
CA ILE A 57 -21.68 13.15 11.35
C ILE A 57 -22.54 13.71 12.50
N GLY A 58 -22.50 15.01 12.73
CA GLY A 58 -23.27 15.69 13.76
C GLY A 58 -22.42 16.64 14.58
N ASN A 59 -23.00 17.09 15.70
CA ASN A 59 -22.33 18.00 16.64
C ASN A 59 -22.26 17.34 18.01
N ASP A 60 -21.19 17.63 18.74
CA ASP A 60 -21.07 17.23 20.15
C ASP A 60 -22.03 18.02 21.05
N LEU A 61 -22.27 17.49 22.25
CA LEU A 61 -23.04 18.19 23.27
C LEU A 61 -22.33 19.50 23.65
N SER A 62 -23.08 20.57 23.73
CA SER A 62 -22.52 21.89 24.09
C SER A 62 -22.12 21.91 25.57
N SER A 63 -20.89 22.30 25.86
CA SER A 63 -20.42 22.66 27.23
C SER A 63 -20.50 24.12 27.54
N GLY A 64 -21.38 24.89 26.83
CA GLY A 64 -21.59 26.34 27.07
C GLY A 64 -21.21 27.27 25.91
N GLY A 65 -21.05 26.69 24.68
CA GLY A 65 -20.73 27.45 23.45
C GLY A 65 -21.35 26.80 22.22
N ARG A 66 -20.84 27.19 21.01
CA ARG A 66 -21.23 26.54 19.74
C ARG A 66 -20.80 25.08 19.76
N CYS A 67 -21.74 24.17 19.53
CA CYS A 67 -21.47 22.74 19.46
C CYS A 67 -20.42 22.44 18.37
N PRO A 68 -19.31 21.76 18.71
CA PRO A 68 -18.30 21.43 17.72
C PRO A 68 -18.83 20.40 16.72
N THR A 69 -18.62 20.63 15.44
CA THR A 69 -18.93 19.66 14.39
C THR A 69 -17.95 18.50 14.44
N ARG A 70 -18.44 17.28 14.32
CA ARG A 70 -17.69 16.03 14.29
C ARG A 70 -17.58 15.50 12.87
N PHE A 71 -16.38 15.07 12.50
CA PHE A 71 -16.03 14.54 11.18
C PHE A 71 -15.68 13.06 11.29
N ALA A 72 -16.04 12.30 10.27
CA ALA A 72 -15.66 10.89 10.09
C ALA A 72 -15.28 10.60 8.64
N LEU A 73 -14.65 9.45 8.39
CA LEU A 73 -14.44 8.96 7.04
C LEU A 73 -15.79 8.74 6.33
N ASN A 74 -15.83 9.01 5.04
CA ASN A 74 -17.04 8.85 4.24
C ASN A 74 -17.17 7.41 3.70
N GLU A 75 -17.52 6.48 4.58
CA GLU A 75 -17.59 5.05 4.29
C GLU A 75 -18.67 4.66 3.27
N LYS A 76 -19.65 5.52 3.06
CA LYS A 76 -20.76 5.23 2.14
C LYS A 76 -20.46 5.62 0.70
N ASN A 77 -19.82 6.76 0.53
CA ASN A 77 -19.72 7.40 -0.78
C ASN A 77 -18.30 7.42 -1.36
N TYR A 78 -17.27 7.04 -0.58
CA TYR A 78 -15.91 6.97 -1.09
C TYR A 78 -15.50 5.51 -1.29
N LEU A 79 -15.56 5.05 -2.54
CA LEU A 79 -15.23 3.68 -2.91
C LEU A 79 -13.86 3.60 -3.59
N ILE A 80 -13.14 2.55 -3.28
CA ILE A 80 -11.79 2.25 -3.76
C ILE A 80 -11.85 0.90 -4.49
N LEU A 81 -11.34 0.85 -5.71
CA LEU A 81 -11.08 -0.40 -6.42
C LEU A 81 -9.66 -0.86 -6.09
N CYS A 82 -9.54 -1.97 -5.39
CA CYS A 82 -8.27 -2.62 -5.11
C CYS A 82 -8.12 -3.83 -6.03
N LEU A 83 -7.02 -3.89 -6.77
CA LEU A 83 -6.71 -4.97 -7.71
C LEU A 83 -5.41 -5.64 -7.31
N TYR A 84 -5.38 -6.97 -7.25
CA TYR A 84 -4.18 -7.76 -7.18
C TYR A 84 -4.03 -8.55 -8.48
N ILE A 85 -3.04 -8.16 -9.28
CA ILE A 85 -2.81 -8.73 -10.61
C ILE A 85 -1.80 -9.86 -10.49
N GLN A 86 -2.21 -11.04 -10.86
CA GLN A 86 -1.37 -12.23 -11.02
C GLN A 86 -1.22 -12.59 -12.51
N VAL A 87 -0.55 -13.69 -12.84
CA VAL A 87 -0.19 -14.03 -14.23
C VAL A 87 -1.40 -14.16 -15.17
N ASP A 88 -2.49 -14.76 -14.69
CA ASP A 88 -3.66 -15.14 -15.48
C ASP A 88 -4.99 -14.71 -14.83
N LYS A 89 -4.92 -14.05 -13.68
CA LYS A 89 -6.11 -13.64 -12.93
C LYS A 89 -5.91 -12.31 -12.21
N VAL A 90 -7.01 -11.64 -11.99
CA VAL A 90 -7.11 -10.47 -11.12
C VAL A 90 -8.06 -10.76 -9.97
N ILE A 91 -7.58 -10.60 -8.75
CA ILE A 91 -8.42 -10.58 -7.56
C ILE A 91 -8.76 -9.12 -7.31
N TYR A 92 -10.03 -8.80 -7.15
CA TYR A 92 -10.43 -7.43 -6.91
C TYR A 92 -11.35 -7.28 -5.72
N GLN A 93 -11.24 -6.13 -5.08
CA GLN A 93 -12.15 -5.68 -4.04
C GLN A 93 -12.65 -4.28 -4.39
N VAL A 94 -13.95 -4.07 -4.27
CA VAL A 94 -14.55 -2.74 -4.16
C VAL A 94 -14.80 -2.51 -2.69
N ARG A 95 -14.17 -1.49 -2.12
CA ARG A 95 -14.23 -1.25 -0.68
C ARG A 95 -14.33 0.23 -0.34
N SER A 96 -14.84 0.52 0.83
CA SER A 96 -14.64 1.80 1.51
C SER A 96 -13.31 1.79 2.29
N PHE A 97 -13.10 2.74 3.20
CA PHE A 97 -11.88 2.77 4.01
C PHE A 97 -11.76 1.54 4.92
N SER A 98 -12.86 1.09 5.53
CA SER A 98 -12.85 -0.01 6.50
C SER A 98 -13.56 -1.29 6.03
N GLU A 99 -14.46 -1.21 5.04
CA GLU A 99 -15.39 -2.29 4.71
C GLU A 99 -15.26 -2.74 3.24
N ILE A 100 -15.15 -4.05 3.03
CA ILE A 100 -15.21 -4.67 1.71
C ILE A 100 -16.68 -4.77 1.30
N LYS A 101 -17.06 -4.10 0.21
CA LYS A 101 -18.43 -4.11 -0.34
C LYS A 101 -18.61 -5.26 -1.33
N LYS A 102 -17.55 -5.58 -2.07
CA LYS A 102 -17.53 -6.65 -3.07
C LYS A 102 -16.12 -7.19 -3.22
N GLU A 103 -16.03 -8.50 -3.42
CA GLU A 103 -14.78 -9.20 -3.75
C GLU A 103 -15.08 -10.29 -4.77
N ASP A 104 -14.17 -10.47 -5.74
CA ASP A 104 -14.28 -11.54 -6.72
C ASP A 104 -12.91 -11.77 -7.41
N THR A 105 -12.84 -12.86 -8.19
CA THR A 105 -11.67 -13.19 -9.01
C THR A 105 -12.10 -13.34 -10.46
N LEU A 106 -11.37 -12.67 -11.36
CA LEU A 106 -11.60 -12.74 -12.80
C LEU A 106 -10.35 -13.29 -13.50
N ILE A 107 -10.55 -14.11 -14.51
CA ILE A 107 -9.49 -14.64 -15.36
C ILE A 107 -9.33 -13.70 -16.55
N TYR A 108 -8.11 -13.53 -17.04
CA TYR A 108 -7.81 -12.81 -18.28
C TYR A 108 -6.73 -13.56 -19.08
N GLN A 109 -6.74 -13.41 -20.40
CA GLN A 109 -5.84 -14.11 -21.30
C GLN A 109 -4.64 -13.24 -21.70
N ASP A 110 -4.86 -11.93 -21.80
CA ASP A 110 -3.84 -10.96 -22.20
C ASP A 110 -4.06 -9.59 -21.58
N GLU A 111 -3.11 -8.68 -21.79
CA GLU A 111 -3.15 -7.32 -21.23
C GLU A 111 -4.30 -6.47 -21.79
N GLU A 112 -4.79 -6.73 -23.00
CA GLU A 112 -5.92 -6.00 -23.57
C GLU A 112 -7.23 -6.38 -22.88
N GLU A 113 -7.43 -7.66 -22.63
CA GLU A 113 -8.58 -8.14 -21.83
C GLU A 113 -8.51 -7.64 -20.40
N LEU A 114 -7.32 -7.64 -19.79
CA LEU A 114 -7.10 -7.08 -18.45
C LEU A 114 -7.49 -5.59 -18.39
N LYS A 115 -7.02 -4.77 -19.34
CA LYS A 115 -7.37 -3.35 -19.42
C LYS A 115 -8.88 -3.13 -19.55
N LYS A 116 -9.53 -3.89 -20.43
CA LYS A 116 -10.97 -3.85 -20.61
C LYS A 116 -11.73 -4.23 -19.33
N THR A 117 -11.28 -5.27 -18.65
CA THR A 117 -11.84 -5.71 -17.37
C THR A 117 -11.75 -4.64 -16.30
N ILE A 118 -10.59 -3.99 -16.16
CA ILE A 118 -10.39 -2.91 -15.18
C ILE A 118 -11.32 -1.73 -15.46
N LYS A 119 -11.47 -1.32 -16.74
CA LYS A 119 -12.40 -0.25 -17.13
C LYS A 119 -13.83 -0.60 -16.75
N GLN A 120 -14.28 -1.82 -17.06
CA GLN A 120 -15.63 -2.28 -16.70
C GLN A 120 -15.86 -2.27 -15.18
N LEU A 121 -14.84 -2.63 -14.39
CA LEU A 121 -14.93 -2.59 -12.93
C LEU A 121 -15.03 -1.15 -12.41
N VAL A 122 -14.28 -0.22 -12.99
CA VAL A 122 -14.33 1.20 -12.65
C VAL A 122 -15.71 1.78 -12.96
N ASP A 123 -16.18 1.61 -14.19
CA ASP A 123 -17.47 2.17 -14.65
C ASP A 123 -18.66 1.60 -13.86
N LYS A 124 -18.64 0.29 -13.61
CA LYS A 124 -19.75 -0.41 -12.93
C LYS A 124 -19.89 -0.05 -11.46
N ASN A 125 -18.80 0.31 -10.78
CA ASN A 125 -18.80 0.43 -9.32
C ASN A 125 -18.64 1.88 -8.85
N GLU A 126 -18.59 2.86 -9.76
CA GLU A 126 -18.50 4.30 -9.43
C GLU A 126 -17.40 4.60 -8.40
N VAL A 127 -16.20 4.02 -8.59
CA VAL A 127 -15.10 4.15 -7.66
C VAL A 127 -14.38 5.50 -7.81
N HIS A 128 -13.75 5.95 -6.74
CA HIS A 128 -13.09 7.26 -6.66
C HIS A 128 -11.57 7.18 -6.89
N CYS A 129 -11.00 5.99 -6.73
CA CYS A 129 -9.60 5.71 -7.05
C CYS A 129 -9.38 4.21 -7.24
N CYS A 130 -8.25 3.86 -7.86
CA CYS A 130 -7.85 2.48 -8.09
C CYS A 130 -6.44 2.25 -7.51
N GLN A 131 -6.29 1.18 -6.74
CA GLN A 131 -5.03 0.68 -6.21
C GLN A 131 -4.70 -0.64 -6.90
N ILE A 132 -3.53 -0.73 -7.50
CA ILE A 132 -3.09 -1.92 -8.25
C ILE A 132 -1.85 -2.49 -7.58
N ALA A 133 -1.97 -3.70 -7.04
CA ALA A 133 -0.88 -4.50 -6.54
C ALA A 133 -0.42 -5.49 -7.61
N VAL A 134 0.88 -5.64 -7.80
CA VAL A 134 1.49 -6.59 -8.72
C VAL A 134 2.66 -7.31 -8.08
N GLU A 135 2.89 -8.55 -8.47
CA GLU A 135 4.14 -9.25 -8.20
C GLU A 135 5.25 -8.69 -9.10
N GLY A 136 6.40 -8.35 -8.52
CA GLY A 136 7.56 -7.89 -9.27
C GLY A 136 8.02 -6.47 -8.94
N ILE A 137 9.01 -6.01 -9.70
CA ILE A 137 9.69 -4.73 -9.47
C ILE A 137 8.87 -3.61 -10.13
N VAL A 138 8.37 -2.69 -9.33
CA VAL A 138 7.61 -1.53 -9.79
C VAL A 138 8.50 -0.30 -9.83
N TYR A 139 8.51 0.37 -10.99
CA TYR A 139 9.17 1.67 -11.18
C TYR A 139 8.23 2.62 -11.93
N GLU A 140 7.82 3.71 -11.29
CA GLU A 140 6.79 4.63 -11.79
C GLU A 140 5.48 3.90 -12.10
N ASP A 141 5.03 3.91 -13.36
CA ASP A 141 3.80 3.28 -13.85
C ASP A 141 4.09 2.02 -14.68
N GLU A 142 5.24 1.41 -14.48
CA GLU A 142 5.67 0.19 -15.15
C GLU A 142 6.10 -0.85 -14.11
N TYR A 143 6.06 -2.11 -14.48
CA TYR A 143 6.61 -3.16 -13.63
C TYR A 143 7.26 -4.26 -14.45
N VAL A 144 8.16 -4.99 -13.80
CA VAL A 144 8.87 -6.14 -14.37
C VAL A 144 8.57 -7.37 -13.53
N THR A 145 8.05 -8.40 -14.16
CA THR A 145 7.87 -9.72 -13.54
C THR A 145 9.02 -10.64 -13.92
N ASP A 146 9.41 -11.53 -13.01
CA ASP A 146 10.34 -12.64 -13.27
C ASP A 146 9.60 -13.97 -13.08
N HIS A 147 9.18 -14.57 -14.18
CA HIS A 147 8.61 -15.90 -14.17
C HIS A 147 9.57 -16.90 -14.82
N GLN A 148 10.08 -17.86 -14.05
CA GLN A 148 10.98 -18.90 -14.52
C GLN A 148 12.24 -18.36 -15.22
N ASN A 149 12.81 -17.28 -14.70
CA ASN A 149 13.94 -16.52 -15.25
C ASN A 149 13.64 -15.81 -16.60
N ILE A 150 12.38 -15.57 -16.91
CA ILE A 150 11.95 -14.76 -18.03
C ILE A 150 11.46 -13.41 -17.48
N LEU A 151 12.25 -12.36 -17.74
CA LEU A 151 11.87 -10.99 -17.39
C LEU A 151 10.88 -10.46 -18.42
N LYS A 152 9.70 -10.06 -17.96
CA LYS A 152 8.68 -9.41 -18.80
C LYS A 152 8.40 -8.04 -18.26
N LYS A 153 8.52 -7.02 -19.12
CA LYS A 153 8.17 -5.63 -18.79
C LYS A 153 6.74 -5.32 -19.20
N HIS A 154 5.99 -4.66 -18.33
CA HIS A 154 4.59 -4.33 -18.49
C HIS A 154 4.39 -2.81 -18.47
N HIS A 155 3.66 -2.27 -19.45
CA HIS A 155 3.44 -0.83 -19.64
C HIS A 155 1.96 -0.43 -19.61
N TRP A 156 1.05 -1.40 -19.56
CA TRP A 156 -0.39 -1.20 -19.73
C TRP A 156 -1.02 -0.23 -18.71
N VAL A 157 -0.40 -0.05 -17.54
CA VAL A 157 -0.89 0.89 -16.51
C VAL A 157 -0.81 2.33 -17.02
N LYS A 158 0.25 2.68 -17.77
CA LYS A 158 0.36 4.00 -18.40
C LYS A 158 -0.78 4.27 -19.39
N ASP A 159 -1.23 3.24 -20.09
CA ASP A 159 -2.31 3.37 -21.07
C ASP A 159 -3.66 3.54 -20.37
N ILE A 160 -3.94 2.72 -19.36
CA ILE A 160 -5.16 2.86 -18.55
C ILE A 160 -5.26 4.26 -17.91
N LYS A 161 -4.16 4.81 -17.39
CA LYS A 161 -4.14 6.16 -16.79
C LYS A 161 -4.50 7.28 -17.77
N LYS A 162 -4.34 7.07 -19.07
CA LYS A 162 -4.76 8.03 -20.11
C LYS A 162 -6.26 7.94 -20.41
N GLU A 163 -6.87 6.78 -20.14
CA GLU A 163 -8.24 6.46 -20.53
C GLU A 163 -9.24 6.57 -19.38
N ILE A 164 -8.76 6.47 -18.14
CA ILE A 164 -9.58 6.53 -16.93
C ILE A 164 -9.22 7.81 -16.15
N ASP A 165 -10.18 8.71 -16.00
CA ASP A 165 -10.01 10.00 -15.29
C ASP A 165 -10.25 9.82 -13.79
N LEU A 166 -9.43 8.98 -13.15
CA LEU A 166 -9.36 8.87 -11.70
C LEU A 166 -7.95 8.51 -11.22
N PRO A 167 -7.63 8.78 -9.94
CA PRO A 167 -6.33 8.43 -9.40
C PRO A 167 -6.08 6.93 -9.44
N ILE A 168 -5.02 6.51 -10.13
CA ILE A 168 -4.56 5.12 -10.19
C ILE A 168 -3.16 5.04 -9.61
N GLN A 169 -2.94 4.17 -8.62
CA GLN A 169 -1.63 3.88 -8.05
C GLN A 169 -1.24 2.44 -8.35
N LEU A 170 -0.03 2.24 -8.87
CA LEU A 170 0.60 0.94 -9.05
C LEU A 170 1.65 0.76 -7.95
N GLN A 171 1.68 -0.42 -7.33
CA GLN A 171 2.65 -0.76 -6.30
C GLN A 171 2.99 -2.25 -6.34
N ASN A 172 4.21 -2.61 -5.91
CA ASN A 172 4.55 -3.98 -5.57
C ASN A 172 3.68 -4.46 -4.39
N ASP A 173 3.23 -5.71 -4.45
CA ASP A 173 2.33 -6.33 -3.48
C ASP A 173 2.91 -6.33 -2.05
N VAL A 174 4.16 -6.75 -1.88
CA VAL A 174 4.83 -6.77 -0.57
C VAL A 174 5.00 -5.36 0.01
N LYS A 175 5.32 -4.36 -0.83
CA LYS A 175 5.38 -2.95 -0.39
C LYS A 175 4.01 -2.42 0.02
N MET A 176 2.94 -2.86 -0.67
CA MET A 176 1.57 -2.48 -0.32
C MET A 176 1.12 -3.11 1.01
N ILE A 177 1.45 -4.38 1.25
CA ILE A 177 1.20 -5.05 2.54
C ILE A 177 1.93 -4.33 3.67
N HIS A 178 3.24 -4.08 3.48
CA HIS A 178 4.05 -3.38 4.48
C HIS A 178 3.53 -1.98 4.79
N GLN A 179 3.08 -1.24 3.78
CA GLN A 179 2.44 0.06 3.98
C GLN A 179 1.18 -0.05 4.86
N GLY A 180 0.39 -1.10 4.69
CA GLY A 180 -0.74 -1.42 5.55
C GLY A 180 -0.33 -1.70 7.00
N CYS A 181 0.74 -2.46 7.21
CA CYS A 181 1.32 -2.70 8.54
C CYS A 181 1.81 -1.41 9.18
N CYS A 182 2.58 -0.59 8.46
CA CYS A 182 3.08 0.70 8.95
C CYS A 182 1.95 1.69 9.30
N PHE A 183 0.77 1.52 8.72
CA PHE A 183 -0.36 2.37 9.04
C PHE A 183 -0.78 2.26 10.51
N THR A 184 -0.58 1.10 11.13
CA THR A 184 -0.93 0.82 12.54
C THR A 184 0.19 1.14 13.52
N TYR A 185 1.45 1.27 13.03
CA TYR A 185 2.62 1.51 13.87
C TYR A 185 3.28 2.85 13.54
N GLN A 186 3.72 3.56 14.57
CA GLN A 186 4.60 4.72 14.43
C GLN A 186 6.03 4.27 14.73
N GLN A 187 6.76 3.84 13.70
CA GLN A 187 8.15 3.39 13.82
C GLN A 187 9.01 4.13 12.81
N ASP A 188 10.24 4.48 13.20
CA ASP A 188 11.14 5.25 12.35
C ASP A 188 11.67 4.44 11.16
N ALA A 189 12.00 3.18 11.38
CA ALA A 189 12.56 2.29 10.37
C ALA A 189 11.97 0.88 10.50
N THR A 190 11.23 0.44 9.50
CA THR A 190 10.60 -0.88 9.50
C THR A 190 11.03 -1.68 8.29
N TYR A 191 11.24 -2.97 8.47
CA TYR A 191 11.52 -3.92 7.40
C TYR A 191 10.46 -5.02 7.41
N TYR A 192 9.90 -5.33 6.25
CA TYR A 192 8.96 -6.43 6.07
C TYR A 192 9.60 -7.48 5.18
N LEU A 193 9.55 -8.72 5.61
CA LEU A 193 10.05 -9.89 4.91
C LEU A 193 8.93 -10.90 4.75
N TYR A 194 8.53 -11.14 3.50
CA TYR A 194 7.56 -12.15 3.10
C TYR A 194 8.26 -13.30 2.41
N ILE A 195 8.04 -14.51 2.88
CA ILE A 195 8.65 -15.73 2.31
C ILE A 195 7.55 -16.74 2.02
N ASN A 196 7.50 -17.22 0.79
CA ASN A 196 6.63 -18.29 0.35
C ASN A 196 7.42 -19.36 -0.43
N GLU A 197 6.74 -20.39 -0.94
CA GLU A 197 7.34 -21.47 -1.71
C GLU A 197 8.00 -21.01 -3.03
N VAL A 198 7.62 -19.84 -3.55
CA VAL A 198 8.14 -19.30 -4.81
C VAL A 198 9.41 -18.46 -4.58
N GLY A 199 9.51 -17.79 -3.44
CA GLY A 199 10.64 -16.93 -3.15
C GLY A 199 10.40 -15.95 -2.01
N ILE A 200 11.13 -14.85 -2.06
CA ILE A 200 11.15 -13.82 -1.03
C ILE A 200 10.77 -12.47 -1.64
N GLY A 201 9.80 -11.81 -1.03
CA GLY A 201 9.55 -10.40 -1.21
C GLY A 201 9.94 -9.63 0.05
N SER A 202 10.44 -8.42 -0.11
CA SER A 202 10.71 -7.58 1.04
C SER A 202 10.57 -6.09 0.75
N SER A 203 10.45 -5.31 1.81
CA SER A 203 10.38 -3.86 1.70
C SER A 203 10.93 -3.18 2.95
N TYR A 204 11.47 -1.98 2.75
CA TYR A 204 11.98 -1.13 3.81
C TYR A 204 11.27 0.22 3.80
N PHE A 205 10.77 0.62 4.96
CA PHE A 205 10.12 1.91 5.17
C PHE A 205 10.91 2.73 6.18
N TYR A 206 11.04 4.01 5.91
CA TYR A 206 11.62 4.97 6.82
C TYR A 206 10.66 6.14 7.00
N LYS A 207 10.22 6.38 8.24
CA LYS A 207 9.21 7.41 8.58
C LYS A 207 7.94 7.33 7.72
N ASP A 208 7.36 6.14 7.67
CA ASP A 208 6.12 5.83 6.92
C ASP A 208 6.25 5.96 5.38
N GLU A 209 7.46 6.18 4.84
CA GLU A 209 7.69 6.29 3.41
C GLU A 209 8.49 5.07 2.91
N PRO A 210 8.01 4.38 1.85
CA PRO A 210 8.74 3.26 1.26
C PRO A 210 10.01 3.73 0.57
N LEU A 211 11.09 2.99 0.75
CA LEU A 211 12.33 3.23 0.01
C LEU A 211 12.35 2.36 -1.26
N TYR A 212 12.42 3.00 -2.42
CA TYR A 212 12.41 2.34 -3.72
C TYR A 212 13.82 2.14 -4.31
N GLY A 213 14.79 2.92 -3.84
CA GLY A 213 16.06 3.06 -4.55
C GLY A 213 15.89 3.81 -5.88
N ASN A 214 16.91 3.75 -6.73
CA ASN A 214 16.94 4.50 -8.00
C ASN A 214 16.09 3.87 -9.11
N THR A 215 15.87 2.56 -9.07
CA THR A 215 15.21 1.78 -10.13
C THR A 215 14.04 0.92 -9.63
N GLY A 216 13.61 1.12 -8.38
CA GLY A 216 12.58 0.31 -7.75
C GLY A 216 13.07 -1.04 -7.18
N ILE A 217 14.34 -1.42 -7.42
CA ILE A 217 14.90 -2.72 -7.03
C ILE A 217 15.19 -2.86 -5.53
N MET A 218 15.14 -1.78 -4.78
CA MET A 218 15.41 -1.83 -3.33
C MET A 218 14.38 -2.71 -2.64
N GLY A 219 14.87 -3.67 -1.85
CA GLY A 219 14.06 -4.68 -1.22
C GLY A 219 13.98 -6.02 -1.97
N GLU A 220 14.50 -6.11 -3.19
CA GLU A 220 14.50 -7.36 -3.98
C GLU A 220 15.62 -8.31 -3.54
N ILE A 221 15.69 -8.62 -2.23
CA ILE A 221 16.77 -9.45 -1.66
C ILE A 221 16.75 -10.89 -2.17
N GLY A 222 15.60 -11.37 -2.65
CA GLY A 222 15.45 -12.66 -3.30
C GLY A 222 16.33 -12.83 -4.54
N LEU A 223 16.75 -11.72 -5.18
CA LEU A 223 17.62 -11.71 -6.35
C LEU A 223 19.11 -11.77 -6.02
N ILE A 224 19.51 -11.59 -4.76
CA ILE A 224 20.91 -11.67 -4.33
C ILE A 224 21.43 -13.08 -4.59
N SER A 225 22.57 -13.18 -5.28
CA SER A 225 23.21 -14.46 -5.59
C SER A 225 24.28 -14.81 -4.54
N ILE A 226 24.18 -16.00 -3.96
CA ILE A 226 25.15 -16.57 -3.02
C ILE A 226 25.66 -17.89 -3.58
N LYS A 227 26.95 -17.98 -3.87
CA LYS A 227 27.60 -19.16 -4.47
C LYS A 227 26.86 -19.66 -5.74
N GLY A 228 26.52 -18.72 -6.62
CA GLY A 228 25.92 -19.03 -7.92
C GLY A 228 24.42 -19.34 -7.92
N LYS A 229 23.74 -19.29 -6.79
CA LYS A 229 22.28 -19.43 -6.68
C LYS A 229 21.67 -18.20 -6.03
N THR A 230 20.54 -17.72 -6.55
CA THR A 230 19.79 -16.63 -5.92
C THR A 230 19.14 -17.09 -4.61
N ILE A 231 18.82 -16.17 -3.72
CA ILE A 231 18.09 -16.48 -2.49
C ILE A 231 16.74 -17.12 -2.82
N ASN A 232 16.01 -16.63 -3.84
CA ASN A 232 14.78 -17.27 -4.31
C ASN A 232 15.00 -18.73 -4.73
N GLN A 233 16.08 -19.03 -5.44
CA GLN A 233 16.41 -20.42 -5.79
C GLN A 233 16.69 -21.27 -4.55
N ARG A 234 17.42 -20.72 -3.57
CA ARG A 234 17.72 -21.42 -2.32
C ARG A 234 16.46 -21.73 -1.52
N VAL A 235 15.51 -20.78 -1.41
CA VAL A 235 14.21 -21.04 -0.74
C VAL A 235 13.47 -22.19 -1.39
N ARG A 236 13.39 -22.19 -2.73
CA ARG A 236 12.72 -23.28 -3.49
C ARG A 236 13.41 -24.63 -3.36
N GLU A 237 14.70 -24.65 -3.10
CA GLU A 237 15.50 -25.87 -3.01
C GLU A 237 15.69 -26.38 -1.58
N CYS A 238 15.25 -25.62 -0.55
CA CYS A 238 15.29 -26.06 0.84
C CYS A 238 14.51 -27.39 1.01
N GLN A 239 15.17 -28.38 1.57
CA GLN A 239 14.59 -29.70 1.80
C GLN A 239 14.29 -30.00 3.26
N SER A 240 14.73 -29.13 4.17
CA SER A 240 14.53 -29.27 5.60
C SER A 240 14.31 -27.93 6.29
N GLN A 241 13.69 -28.01 7.46
CA GLN A 241 13.51 -26.84 8.33
C GLN A 241 14.87 -26.25 8.78
N ASP A 242 15.88 -27.08 8.98
CA ASP A 242 17.19 -26.60 9.42
C ASP A 242 17.88 -25.78 8.32
N GLU A 243 17.86 -26.24 7.07
CA GLU A 243 18.38 -25.48 5.93
C GLU A 243 17.65 -24.13 5.77
N PHE A 244 16.33 -24.14 5.95
CA PHE A 244 15.54 -22.91 5.91
C PHE A 244 15.91 -21.97 7.04
N ASN A 245 16.06 -22.47 8.27
CA ASN A 245 16.42 -21.67 9.44
C ASN A 245 17.82 -21.04 9.29
N GLU A 246 18.79 -21.76 8.70
CA GLU A 246 20.11 -21.21 8.39
C GLU A 246 20.00 -20.05 7.38
N LEU A 247 19.22 -20.24 6.31
CA LEU A 247 19.00 -19.18 5.31
C LEU A 247 18.29 -17.98 5.92
N LEU A 248 17.25 -18.20 6.71
CA LEU A 248 16.53 -17.15 7.42
C LEU A 248 17.44 -16.38 8.38
N GLY A 249 18.27 -17.09 9.16
CA GLY A 249 19.24 -16.48 10.06
C GLY A 249 20.25 -15.59 9.32
N LEU A 250 20.74 -16.03 8.17
CA LEU A 250 21.60 -15.22 7.30
C LEU A 250 20.88 -13.94 6.83
N LEU A 251 19.64 -14.05 6.35
CA LEU A 251 18.85 -12.91 5.87
C LEU A 251 18.59 -11.90 6.99
N VAL A 252 18.16 -12.37 8.15
CA VAL A 252 17.92 -11.51 9.31
C VAL A 252 19.21 -10.78 9.73
N SER A 253 20.33 -11.51 9.78
CA SER A 253 21.64 -10.91 10.08
C SER A 253 22.04 -9.83 9.06
N MET A 254 21.85 -10.09 7.77
CA MET A 254 22.13 -9.11 6.72
C MET A 254 21.24 -7.86 6.86
N ILE A 255 19.93 -8.03 7.09
CA ILE A 255 18.98 -6.93 7.25
C ILE A 255 19.40 -6.03 8.43
N PHE A 256 19.66 -6.62 9.60
CA PHE A 256 20.06 -5.83 10.77
C PHE A 256 21.43 -5.19 10.60
N THR A 257 22.39 -5.90 10.00
CA THR A 257 23.74 -5.34 9.82
C THR A 257 23.78 -4.19 8.81
N MET A 258 22.94 -4.24 7.77
CA MET A 258 22.96 -3.26 6.68
C MET A 258 22.00 -2.09 6.88
N LEU A 259 20.85 -2.33 7.51
CA LEU A 259 19.71 -1.39 7.52
C LEU A 259 19.30 -0.96 8.94
N ASP A 260 19.71 -1.71 9.96
CA ASP A 260 19.41 -1.47 11.38
C ASP A 260 17.94 -1.02 11.62
N PRO A 261 16.95 -1.81 11.20
CA PRO A 261 15.56 -1.43 11.37
C PRO A 261 15.16 -1.49 12.85
N THR A 262 14.29 -0.55 13.27
CA THR A 262 13.69 -0.59 14.62
C THR A 262 12.72 -1.75 14.77
N ARG A 263 12.19 -2.28 13.64
CA ARG A 263 11.27 -3.40 13.60
C ARG A 263 11.46 -4.23 12.34
N LEU A 264 11.54 -5.54 12.51
CA LEU A 264 11.44 -6.53 11.44
C LEU A 264 10.11 -7.29 11.59
N GLU A 265 9.29 -7.26 10.55
CA GLU A 265 8.10 -8.08 10.43
C GLU A 265 8.35 -9.25 9.49
N LEU A 266 7.98 -10.44 9.90
CA LEU A 266 8.18 -11.66 9.15
C LEU A 266 6.82 -12.32 8.88
N SER A 267 6.52 -12.56 7.61
CA SER A 267 5.36 -13.34 7.17
C SER A 267 5.84 -14.57 6.40
N LEU A 268 5.42 -15.73 6.84
CA LEU A 268 5.78 -17.03 6.24
C LEU A 268 4.51 -17.71 5.72
N ASP A 269 4.52 -18.05 4.42
CA ASP A 269 3.49 -18.84 3.76
C ASP A 269 4.15 -20.07 3.12
N LEU A 270 4.56 -20.99 3.99
CA LEU A 270 5.28 -22.23 3.62
C LEU A 270 4.45 -23.44 4.06
N LYS A 271 4.37 -24.42 3.17
CA LYS A 271 3.72 -25.69 3.46
C LYS A 271 4.78 -26.73 3.85
N TRP A 272 5.22 -26.68 5.09
CA TRP A 272 6.09 -27.70 5.68
C TRP A 272 5.28 -28.75 6.41
#